data_64053639f400347bb172617b6dd0b6bf
#
_entry.id   64053639f400347bb172617b6dd0b6bf
#
_cell.length_a   1.000
_cell.length_b   1.000
_cell.length_c   1.000
_cell.angle_alpha   90.00
_cell.angle_beta   90.00
_cell.angle_gamma   90.00
#
_symmetry.space_group_name_H-M   'P 1'
#
loop_
_entity.id
_entity.type
_entity.pdbx_description
1 polymer ?
#
loop_
_entity_poly.entity_id
_entity_poly.type
_entity_poly.pdbx_seq_one_letter_code
_entity_poly.pdbx_strand_id
1 'polypeptide(L)'
;MSGLNPVQPRDAWWRRVLGNPWTWAIVVMIVLSILTLGDTYSLLSRDTTVEVEGKELVSPGITDLSFKKAIHYAWPTAAVWSALFILLDRYRTKHFPIWFIAFSWGGSVACWASMYANTWMASMLSVKGGVDPSAGAGPAIFSAPFVEEFFKATILFILAAVIGPTLTSAVQTVSLAGLSAIGFAFVENIVYYARADNYASVTIDAGDPEAALRQMVVLRGALTSFGHPLFTSMTALGLAFGLRARSRIVRVMAPLTGFVMAVMGHMAFNGLSSTRNLDELRPYWWVSVTIVMIFILGLVLRLVAEGRMIARRLDDYAVMGWLPARVGEVVSVLHRRWWISAVALSHGIRCWWQTLKYLRRTTELAYLRDAEVRGLAANSTARQARLLAEIRGLSAMAVTESRGARLVKPHLPRWLVEYFHPSSGTSIPVMGRESAR
;
A
#
# COMPACT_ATOMS: atom_id res chain seq x y z
N MET A 1 -9.74 43.45 32.44
CA MET A 1 -10.37 42.14 32.12
C MET A 1 -9.44 41.40 31.19
N SER A 2 -8.80 40.33 31.66
CA SER A 2 -7.83 39.53 30.89
C SER A 2 -8.58 38.72 29.84
N GLY A 3 -8.42 39.08 28.59
CA GLY A 3 -8.97 38.35 27.42
C GLY A 3 -8.34 36.99 27.15
N LEU A 4 -8.01 36.24 28.18
CA LEU A 4 -7.53 34.86 28.05
C LEU A 4 -8.75 33.95 27.90
N ASN A 5 -8.86 33.33 26.73
CA ASN A 5 -9.82 32.24 26.52
C ASN A 5 -9.61 31.17 27.60
N PRO A 6 -10.68 30.67 28.25
CA PRO A 6 -10.58 29.62 29.23
C PRO A 6 -9.87 28.40 28.58
N VAL A 7 -8.88 27.87 29.28
CA VAL A 7 -8.17 26.65 28.88
C VAL A 7 -9.21 25.52 28.83
N GLN A 8 -9.64 25.16 27.63
CA GLN A 8 -10.53 24.00 27.48
C GLN A 8 -9.83 22.75 28.02
N PRO A 9 -10.48 21.99 28.92
CA PRO A 9 -9.93 20.74 29.41
C PRO A 9 -9.58 19.86 28.21
N ARG A 10 -8.37 19.33 28.17
CA ARG A 10 -7.99 18.37 27.12
C ARG A 10 -8.88 17.16 27.25
N ASP A 11 -9.71 16.90 26.25
CA ASP A 11 -10.48 15.67 26.18
C ASP A 11 -9.58 14.45 26.46
N ALA A 12 -10.08 13.52 27.27
CA ALA A 12 -9.38 12.28 27.56
C ALA A 12 -9.02 11.59 26.24
N TRP A 13 -7.83 10.99 26.15
CA TRP A 13 -7.31 10.39 24.92
C TRP A 13 -8.29 9.39 24.28
N TRP A 14 -9.01 8.62 25.11
CA TRP A 14 -9.99 7.64 24.64
C TRP A 14 -11.22 8.29 23.98
N ARG A 15 -11.70 9.47 24.45
CA ARG A 15 -12.78 10.24 23.78
C ARG A 15 -12.36 10.69 22.39
N ARG A 16 -11.09 11.09 22.22
CA ARG A 16 -10.55 11.46 20.91
C ARG A 16 -10.42 10.26 19.97
N VAL A 17 -10.09 9.08 20.50
CA VAL A 17 -10.01 7.83 19.73
C VAL A 17 -11.41 7.39 19.32
N LEU A 18 -12.37 7.33 20.26
CA LEU A 18 -13.74 6.90 19.96
C LEU A 18 -14.53 7.92 19.11
N GLY A 19 -14.23 9.20 19.23
CA GLY A 19 -14.83 10.26 18.39
C GLY A 19 -14.24 10.35 16.97
N ASN A 20 -13.19 9.59 16.68
CA ASN A 20 -12.58 9.61 15.35
C ASN A 20 -13.25 8.57 14.42
N PRO A 21 -13.90 8.98 13.32
CA PRO A 21 -14.57 8.05 12.41
C PRO A 21 -13.62 7.00 11.79
N TRP A 22 -12.34 7.32 11.64
CA TRP A 22 -11.34 6.38 11.13
C TRP A 22 -11.07 5.22 12.10
N THR A 23 -11.26 5.41 13.40
CA THR A 23 -11.17 4.31 14.38
C THR A 23 -12.23 3.26 14.08
N TRP A 24 -13.47 3.70 13.87
CA TRP A 24 -14.57 2.79 13.55
C TRP A 24 -14.43 2.14 12.18
N ALA A 25 -13.92 2.87 11.19
CA ALA A 25 -13.61 2.31 9.87
C ALA A 25 -12.57 1.18 9.96
N ILE A 26 -11.54 1.34 10.80
CA ILE A 26 -10.55 0.27 11.06
C ILE A 26 -11.22 -0.92 11.76
N VAL A 27 -12.03 -0.68 12.79
CA VAL A 27 -12.72 -1.74 13.54
C VAL A 27 -13.62 -2.54 12.59
N VAL A 28 -14.44 -1.87 11.78
CA VAL A 28 -15.29 -2.53 10.78
C VAL A 28 -14.45 -3.35 9.80
N MET A 29 -13.33 -2.80 9.33
CA MET A 29 -12.46 -3.52 8.40
C MET A 29 -11.82 -4.76 9.03
N ILE A 30 -11.42 -4.69 10.30
CA ILE A 30 -10.89 -5.84 11.03
C ILE A 30 -11.97 -6.93 11.16
N VAL A 31 -13.19 -6.55 11.56
CA VAL A 31 -14.31 -7.51 11.68
C VAL A 31 -14.61 -8.16 10.33
N LEU A 32 -14.71 -7.37 9.26
CA LEU A 32 -14.92 -7.90 7.91
C LEU A 32 -13.78 -8.85 7.50
N SER A 33 -12.53 -8.49 7.80
CA SER A 33 -11.38 -9.35 7.48
C SER A 33 -11.43 -10.67 8.25
N ILE A 34 -11.77 -10.67 9.52
CA ILE A 34 -11.89 -11.90 10.33
C ILE A 34 -13.00 -12.80 9.76
N LEU A 35 -14.17 -12.24 9.44
CA LEU A 35 -15.29 -13.00 8.91
C LEU A 35 -14.98 -13.60 7.54
N THR A 36 -14.49 -12.77 6.59
CA THR A 36 -14.25 -13.22 5.21
C THR A 36 -13.05 -14.17 5.10
N LEU A 37 -11.95 -13.90 5.81
CA LEU A 37 -10.80 -14.80 5.82
C LEU A 37 -11.09 -16.11 6.59
N GLY A 38 -11.86 -16.05 7.67
CA GLY A 38 -12.32 -17.22 8.40
C GLY A 38 -13.20 -18.13 7.55
N ASP A 39 -14.13 -17.55 6.78
CA ASP A 39 -14.97 -18.30 5.85
C ASP A 39 -14.13 -18.88 4.69
N THR A 40 -13.22 -18.09 4.09
CA THR A 40 -12.29 -18.56 3.07
C THR A 40 -11.46 -19.75 3.56
N TYR A 41 -10.88 -19.64 4.75
CA TYR A 41 -10.13 -20.72 5.37
C TYR A 41 -10.99 -21.98 5.57
N SER A 42 -12.19 -21.82 6.15
CA SER A 42 -13.14 -22.91 6.39
C SER A 42 -13.53 -23.62 5.08
N LEU A 43 -13.78 -22.85 4.02
CA LEU A 43 -14.13 -23.41 2.71
C LEU A 43 -12.97 -24.21 2.09
N LEU A 44 -11.76 -23.69 2.17
CA LEU A 44 -10.59 -24.31 1.55
C LEU A 44 -10.02 -25.50 2.34
N SER A 45 -10.32 -25.58 3.64
CA SER A 45 -9.90 -26.68 4.52
C SER A 45 -10.83 -27.89 4.51
N ARG A 46 -12.00 -27.80 3.85
CA ARG A 46 -12.94 -28.91 3.75
C ARG A 46 -12.58 -29.84 2.62
N ASP A 47 -12.74 -31.16 2.87
CA ASP A 47 -12.71 -32.14 1.81
C ASP A 47 -13.87 -31.90 0.84
N THR A 48 -13.62 -32.05 -0.44
CA THR A 48 -14.64 -31.92 -1.49
C THR A 48 -14.72 -33.23 -2.26
N THR A 49 -15.94 -33.68 -2.58
CA THR A 49 -16.16 -34.81 -3.48
C THR A 49 -16.26 -34.30 -4.89
N VAL A 50 -15.46 -34.88 -5.78
CA VAL A 50 -15.51 -34.59 -7.23
C VAL A 50 -15.85 -35.89 -7.93
N GLU A 51 -16.87 -35.86 -8.77
CA GLU A 51 -17.23 -37.00 -9.61
C GLU A 51 -16.35 -36.99 -10.89
N VAL A 52 -15.51 -38.01 -11.04
CA VAL A 52 -14.68 -38.19 -12.24
C VAL A 52 -15.00 -39.57 -12.81
N GLU A 53 -15.46 -39.62 -14.07
CA GLU A 53 -15.81 -40.84 -14.78
C GLU A 53 -16.79 -41.77 -14.01
N GLY A 54 -17.77 -41.16 -13.29
CA GLY A 54 -18.77 -41.88 -12.53
C GLY A 54 -18.26 -42.47 -11.18
N LYS A 55 -17.04 -42.06 -10.78
CA LYS A 55 -16.50 -42.40 -9.45
C LYS A 55 -16.39 -41.14 -8.59
N GLU A 56 -16.89 -41.25 -7.36
CA GLU A 56 -16.66 -40.19 -6.36
C GLU A 56 -15.21 -40.24 -5.87
N LEU A 57 -14.46 -39.19 -6.17
CA LEU A 57 -13.11 -38.97 -5.65
C LEU A 57 -13.14 -37.87 -4.59
N VAL A 58 -12.55 -38.18 -3.44
CA VAL A 58 -12.38 -37.18 -2.38
C VAL A 58 -11.13 -36.36 -2.69
N SER A 59 -11.32 -35.05 -2.91
CA SER A 59 -10.21 -34.09 -2.96
C SER A 59 -10.01 -33.52 -1.55
N PRO A 60 -8.89 -33.85 -0.89
CA PRO A 60 -8.66 -33.40 0.49
C PRO A 60 -8.51 -31.89 0.56
N GLY A 61 -9.06 -31.29 1.63
CA GLY A 61 -8.90 -29.89 1.93
C GLY A 61 -7.46 -29.51 2.23
N ILE A 62 -7.16 -28.23 2.15
CA ILE A 62 -5.82 -27.70 2.42
C ILE A 62 -5.52 -27.83 3.92
N THR A 63 -4.36 -28.39 4.26
CA THR A 63 -3.95 -28.60 5.65
C THR A 63 -3.46 -27.30 6.30
N ASP A 64 -3.55 -27.24 7.64
CA ASP A 64 -2.99 -26.13 8.43
C ASP A 64 -1.49 -25.92 8.19
N LEU A 65 -0.75 -27.01 7.98
CA LEU A 65 0.67 -26.97 7.72
C LEU A 65 0.97 -26.29 6.40
N SER A 66 0.23 -26.64 5.33
CA SER A 66 0.36 -26.01 4.01
C SER A 66 -0.01 -24.52 4.06
N PHE A 67 -1.04 -24.14 4.81
CA PHE A 67 -1.38 -22.73 5.02
C PHE A 67 -0.25 -21.97 5.74
N LYS A 68 0.32 -22.52 6.82
CA LYS A 68 1.43 -21.88 7.56
C LYS A 68 2.65 -21.67 6.68
N LYS A 69 3.04 -22.65 5.89
CA LYS A 69 4.13 -22.53 4.91
C LYS A 69 3.81 -21.46 3.89
N ALA A 70 2.61 -21.48 3.31
CA ALA A 70 2.17 -20.52 2.29
C ALA A 70 2.21 -19.08 2.81
N ILE A 71 1.74 -18.80 4.01
CA ILE A 71 1.81 -17.49 4.65
C ILE A 71 3.28 -17.05 4.79
N HIS A 72 4.16 -17.93 5.24
CA HIS A 72 5.58 -17.63 5.41
C HIS A 72 6.24 -17.18 4.10
N TYR A 73 5.90 -17.81 2.97
CA TYR A 73 6.44 -17.45 1.66
C TYR A 73 5.74 -16.27 0.98
N ALA A 74 4.48 -16.00 1.29
CA ALA A 74 3.72 -14.92 0.66
C ALA A 74 4.00 -13.53 1.26
N TRP A 75 4.24 -13.45 2.59
CA TRP A 75 4.34 -12.16 3.28
C TRP A 75 5.52 -11.28 2.81
N PRO A 76 6.73 -11.79 2.44
CA PRO A 76 7.83 -10.92 2.02
C PRO A 76 7.50 -10.11 0.78
N THR A 77 6.90 -10.75 -0.22
CA THR A 77 6.44 -10.06 -1.45
C THR A 77 5.41 -8.99 -1.13
N ALA A 78 4.42 -9.31 -0.30
CA ALA A 78 3.40 -8.36 0.12
C ALA A 78 4.00 -7.18 0.90
N ALA A 79 4.97 -7.43 1.79
CA ALA A 79 5.65 -6.39 2.56
C ALA A 79 6.46 -5.45 1.67
N VAL A 80 7.24 -5.98 0.73
CA VAL A 80 8.06 -5.18 -0.20
C VAL A 80 7.17 -4.28 -1.06
N TRP A 81 6.15 -4.84 -1.71
CA TRP A 81 5.25 -4.07 -2.56
C TRP A 81 4.44 -3.04 -1.77
N SER A 82 3.93 -3.41 -0.59
CA SER A 82 3.23 -2.46 0.29
C SER A 82 4.13 -1.30 0.70
N ALA A 83 5.38 -1.58 1.07
CA ALA A 83 6.36 -0.54 1.39
C ALA A 83 6.62 0.37 0.18
N LEU A 84 6.75 -0.17 -1.04
CA LEU A 84 6.94 0.61 -2.25
C LEU A 84 5.76 1.55 -2.52
N PHE A 85 4.51 1.07 -2.41
CA PHE A 85 3.31 1.89 -2.61
C PHE A 85 3.14 2.95 -1.51
N ILE A 86 3.40 2.61 -0.25
CA ILE A 86 3.40 3.58 0.86
C ILE A 86 4.50 4.64 0.67
N LEU A 87 5.67 4.24 0.17
CA LEU A 87 6.76 5.15 -0.14
C LEU A 87 6.48 6.01 -1.38
N LEU A 88 5.72 5.55 -2.33
CA LEU A 88 5.30 6.29 -3.51
C LEU A 88 4.40 7.48 -3.13
N ASP A 89 3.50 7.33 -2.15
CA ASP A 89 2.60 8.38 -1.66
C ASP A 89 3.29 9.36 -0.69
N ARG A 90 4.41 9.97 -1.12
CA ARG A 90 5.30 10.75 -0.24
C ARG A 90 4.81 12.15 0.08
N TYR A 91 4.11 12.78 -0.84
CA TYR A 91 3.68 14.16 -0.69
C TYR A 91 2.39 14.31 0.08
N ARG A 92 1.70 13.21 0.38
CA ARG A 92 0.41 13.26 1.06
C ARG A 92 0.51 13.08 2.57
N THR A 93 -0.52 13.54 3.23
CA THR A 93 -0.76 13.24 4.64
C THR A 93 -0.87 11.74 4.78
N LYS A 94 0.13 11.14 5.43
CA LYS A 94 0.15 9.70 5.65
C LYS A 94 -0.97 9.34 6.62
N HIS A 95 -2.03 8.74 6.12
CA HIS A 95 -3.13 8.22 6.91
C HIS A 95 -3.06 6.70 6.94
N PHE A 96 -2.46 6.16 7.98
CA PHE A 96 -2.42 4.70 8.21
C PHE A 96 -3.80 4.04 8.02
N PRO A 97 -4.91 4.61 8.54
CA PRO A 97 -6.23 4.04 8.31
C PRO A 97 -6.56 3.76 6.84
N ILE A 98 -6.26 4.70 5.95
CA ILE A 98 -6.60 4.58 4.52
C ILE A 98 -5.77 3.47 3.85
N TRP A 99 -4.47 3.38 4.17
CA TRP A 99 -3.61 2.32 3.66
C TRP A 99 -4.02 0.95 4.19
N PHE A 100 -4.30 0.88 5.50
CA PHE A 100 -4.78 -0.33 6.15
C PHE A 100 -6.10 -0.81 5.51
N ILE A 101 -7.06 0.09 5.33
CA ILE A 101 -8.36 -0.24 4.72
C ILE A 101 -8.18 -0.70 3.27
N ALA A 102 -7.35 -0.01 2.47
CA ALA A 102 -7.11 -0.41 1.08
C ALA A 102 -6.48 -1.80 0.97
N PHE A 103 -5.43 -2.08 1.75
CA PHE A 103 -4.77 -3.38 1.77
C PHE A 103 -5.69 -4.49 2.29
N SER A 104 -6.35 -4.26 3.43
CA SER A 104 -7.23 -5.26 4.05
C SER A 104 -8.46 -5.54 3.18
N TRP A 105 -9.04 -4.53 2.53
CA TRP A 105 -10.13 -4.74 1.58
C TRP A 105 -9.73 -5.69 0.46
N GLY A 106 -8.58 -5.46 -0.18
CA GLY A 106 -8.06 -6.33 -1.23
C GLY A 106 -7.86 -7.76 -0.75
N GLY A 107 -7.16 -7.93 0.38
CA GLY A 107 -6.81 -9.25 0.91
C GLY A 107 -7.96 -10.01 1.57
N SER A 108 -9.02 -9.33 1.97
CA SER A 108 -10.14 -9.98 2.63
C SER A 108 -11.42 -9.92 1.79
N VAL A 109 -12.10 -8.78 1.79
CA VAL A 109 -13.42 -8.65 1.15
C VAL A 109 -13.37 -8.90 -0.36
N ALA A 110 -12.39 -8.29 -1.07
CA ALA A 110 -12.29 -8.44 -2.52
C ALA A 110 -11.92 -9.87 -2.91
N CYS A 111 -10.95 -10.47 -2.24
CA CYS A 111 -10.52 -11.84 -2.51
C CYS A 111 -11.66 -12.84 -2.23
N TRP A 112 -12.31 -12.72 -1.07
CA TRP A 112 -13.45 -13.54 -0.68
C TRP A 112 -14.61 -13.42 -1.69
N ALA A 113 -15.05 -12.20 -2.00
CA ALA A 113 -16.14 -11.98 -2.94
C ALA A 113 -15.81 -12.48 -4.34
N SER A 114 -14.55 -12.30 -4.78
CA SER A 114 -14.10 -12.81 -6.08
C SER A 114 -14.12 -14.33 -6.13
N MET A 115 -13.74 -15.01 -5.06
CA MET A 115 -13.75 -16.48 -5.00
C MET A 115 -15.17 -17.03 -5.19
N TYR A 116 -16.16 -16.49 -4.47
CA TYR A 116 -17.56 -16.87 -4.64
C TYR A 116 -18.13 -16.54 -6.02
N ALA A 117 -17.87 -15.31 -6.50
CA ALA A 117 -18.34 -14.89 -7.81
C ALA A 117 -17.70 -15.70 -8.94
N ASN A 118 -16.40 -16.01 -8.85
CA ASN A 118 -15.71 -16.84 -9.84
C ASN A 118 -16.24 -18.28 -9.83
N THR A 119 -16.52 -18.88 -8.68
CA THR A 119 -17.13 -20.21 -8.57
C THR A 119 -18.51 -20.22 -9.21
N TRP A 120 -19.35 -19.22 -8.90
CA TRP A 120 -20.66 -19.07 -9.51
C TRP A 120 -20.60 -18.87 -11.02
N MET A 121 -19.73 -17.99 -11.50
CA MET A 121 -19.52 -17.75 -12.94
C MET A 121 -19.00 -19.00 -13.67
N ALA A 122 -18.07 -19.74 -13.05
CA ALA A 122 -17.58 -20.99 -13.60
C ALA A 122 -18.70 -22.03 -13.76
N SER A 123 -19.62 -22.14 -12.79
CA SER A 123 -20.78 -23.03 -12.88
C SER A 123 -21.76 -22.64 -14.00
N MET A 124 -21.86 -21.34 -14.31
CA MET A 124 -22.70 -20.84 -15.42
C MET A 124 -22.04 -21.01 -16.79
N LEU A 125 -20.72 -20.85 -16.87
CA LEU A 125 -19.94 -20.90 -18.11
C LEU A 125 -19.45 -22.31 -18.46
N SER A 126 -19.48 -23.26 -17.51
CA SER A 126 -19.17 -24.66 -17.80
C SER A 126 -20.24 -25.23 -18.71
N VAL A 127 -19.87 -25.49 -19.95
CA VAL A 127 -20.75 -26.13 -20.95
C VAL A 127 -21.08 -27.53 -20.45
N LYS A 128 -22.35 -27.83 -20.28
CA LYS A 128 -22.83 -29.17 -19.94
C LYS A 128 -22.38 -30.15 -21.02
N GLY A 129 -21.46 -31.04 -20.68
CA GLY A 129 -21.12 -32.17 -21.50
C GLY A 129 -19.72 -32.18 -22.09
N GLY A 130 -18.73 -32.48 -21.29
CA GLY A 130 -17.40 -32.86 -21.75
C GLY A 130 -16.37 -32.84 -20.62
N VAL A 131 -15.64 -33.93 -20.49
CA VAL A 131 -14.40 -34.01 -19.68
C VAL A 131 -13.29 -33.32 -20.48
N ASP A 132 -13.45 -32.01 -20.75
CA ASP A 132 -12.42 -31.24 -21.41
C ASP A 132 -11.58 -30.53 -20.35
N PRO A 133 -10.29 -30.87 -20.19
CA PRO A 133 -9.38 -30.19 -19.25
C PRO A 133 -9.27 -28.68 -19.52
N SER A 134 -9.57 -28.22 -20.74
CA SER A 134 -9.59 -26.81 -21.10
C SER A 134 -10.84 -26.07 -20.64
N ALA A 135 -11.91 -26.77 -20.21
CA ALA A 135 -13.18 -26.15 -19.78
C ALA A 135 -13.01 -25.19 -18.60
N GLY A 136 -12.00 -25.38 -17.74
CA GLY A 136 -11.64 -24.48 -16.68
C GLY A 136 -10.86 -23.22 -17.12
N ALA A 137 -10.25 -23.24 -18.31
CA ALA A 137 -9.43 -22.12 -18.79
C ALA A 137 -10.30 -20.91 -19.19
N GLY A 138 -11.47 -21.13 -19.80
CA GLY A 138 -12.38 -20.06 -20.20
C GLY A 138 -12.78 -19.13 -19.02
N PRO A 139 -13.37 -19.65 -17.93
CA PRO A 139 -13.67 -18.86 -16.75
C PRO A 139 -12.45 -18.15 -16.15
N ALA A 140 -11.29 -18.81 -16.07
CA ALA A 140 -10.06 -18.23 -15.54
C ALA A 140 -9.51 -17.10 -16.42
N ILE A 141 -9.70 -17.16 -17.75
CA ILE A 141 -9.23 -16.14 -18.69
C ILE A 141 -10.19 -14.95 -18.76
N PHE A 142 -11.49 -15.17 -18.83
CA PHE A 142 -12.46 -14.11 -19.13
C PHE A 142 -13.22 -13.62 -17.90
N SER A 143 -13.74 -14.52 -17.06
CA SER A 143 -14.58 -14.17 -15.93
C SER A 143 -13.77 -13.69 -14.73
N ALA A 144 -12.75 -14.45 -14.34
CA ALA A 144 -12.00 -14.14 -13.14
C ALA A 144 -11.34 -12.76 -13.18
N PRO A 145 -10.64 -12.33 -14.26
CA PRO A 145 -10.07 -10.99 -14.34
C PRO A 145 -11.10 -9.87 -14.18
N PHE A 146 -12.28 -10.01 -14.79
CA PHE A 146 -13.35 -9.02 -14.65
C PHE A 146 -13.82 -8.90 -13.21
N VAL A 147 -14.15 -10.02 -12.59
CA VAL A 147 -14.66 -10.09 -11.21
C VAL A 147 -13.61 -9.55 -10.21
N GLU A 148 -12.38 -9.99 -10.37
CA GLU A 148 -11.29 -9.59 -9.47
C GLU A 148 -10.96 -8.11 -9.57
N GLU A 149 -10.79 -7.56 -10.78
CA GLU A 149 -10.53 -6.13 -10.94
C GLU A 149 -11.71 -5.29 -10.47
N PHE A 150 -12.95 -5.76 -10.62
CA PHE A 150 -14.12 -5.10 -10.08
C PHE A 150 -14.04 -4.99 -8.56
N PHE A 151 -13.84 -6.10 -7.83
CA PHE A 151 -13.80 -6.09 -6.37
C PHE A 151 -12.56 -5.38 -5.81
N LYS A 152 -11.40 -5.49 -6.46
CA LYS A 152 -10.21 -4.72 -6.10
C LYS A 152 -10.41 -3.21 -6.23
N ALA A 153 -11.12 -2.78 -7.28
CA ALA A 153 -11.37 -1.38 -7.56
C ALA A 153 -12.46 -0.75 -6.67
N THR A 154 -13.40 -1.52 -6.12
CA THR A 154 -14.53 -0.97 -5.32
C THR A 154 -14.06 -0.08 -4.19
N ILE A 155 -12.97 -0.44 -3.48
CA ILE A 155 -12.44 0.41 -2.40
C ILE A 155 -11.98 1.77 -2.89
N LEU A 156 -11.47 1.88 -4.11
CA LEU A 156 -11.04 3.16 -4.69
C LEU A 156 -12.25 4.09 -4.89
N PHE A 157 -13.36 3.54 -5.36
CA PHE A 157 -14.61 4.31 -5.54
C PHE A 157 -15.23 4.69 -4.19
N ILE A 158 -15.22 3.78 -3.20
CA ILE A 158 -15.66 4.08 -1.84
C ILE A 158 -14.82 5.22 -1.25
N LEU A 159 -13.49 5.12 -1.33
CA LEU A 159 -12.60 6.18 -0.85
C LEU A 159 -12.79 7.48 -1.64
N ALA A 160 -13.01 7.42 -2.95
CA ALA A 160 -13.31 8.60 -3.76
C ALA A 160 -14.62 9.27 -3.33
N ALA A 161 -15.64 8.51 -2.94
CA ALA A 161 -16.89 9.05 -2.43
C ALA A 161 -16.72 9.70 -1.05
N VAL A 162 -15.94 9.07 -0.16
CA VAL A 162 -15.76 9.54 1.24
C VAL A 162 -14.75 10.69 1.36
N ILE A 163 -13.62 10.58 0.67
CA ILE A 163 -12.50 11.53 0.78
C ILE A 163 -12.11 12.18 -0.56
N GLY A 164 -12.97 12.12 -1.57
CA GLY A 164 -12.70 12.60 -2.93
C GLY A 164 -12.04 13.96 -3.03
N PRO A 165 -12.45 15.00 -2.27
CA PRO A 165 -11.78 16.30 -2.26
C PRO A 165 -10.32 16.25 -1.84
N THR A 166 -9.89 15.19 -1.15
CA THR A 166 -8.50 14.98 -0.71
C THR A 166 -7.72 14.04 -1.61
N LEU A 167 -8.39 13.26 -2.48
CA LEU A 167 -7.79 12.41 -3.50
C LEU A 167 -7.41 13.25 -4.72
N THR A 168 -6.44 14.14 -4.56
CA THR A 168 -6.08 15.10 -5.62
C THR A 168 -4.84 14.67 -6.43
N SER A 169 -4.16 13.60 -6.04
CA SER A 169 -2.96 13.09 -6.70
C SER A 169 -3.22 11.78 -7.44
N ALA A 170 -2.76 11.66 -8.69
CA ALA A 170 -2.77 10.39 -9.42
C ALA A 170 -1.87 9.35 -8.73
N VAL A 171 -0.73 9.80 -8.20
CA VAL A 171 0.21 8.94 -7.48
C VAL A 171 -0.44 8.34 -6.23
N GLN A 172 -1.21 9.14 -5.48
CA GLN A 172 -1.95 8.63 -4.31
C GLN A 172 -2.99 7.59 -4.71
N THR A 173 -3.77 7.85 -5.78
CA THR A 173 -4.81 6.90 -6.21
C THR A 173 -4.20 5.58 -6.67
N VAL A 174 -3.07 5.64 -7.40
CA VAL A 174 -2.28 4.46 -7.78
C VAL A 174 -1.70 3.74 -6.55
N SER A 175 -1.20 4.48 -5.56
CA SER A 175 -0.71 3.89 -4.31
C SER A 175 -1.79 3.08 -3.58
N LEU A 176 -3.00 3.62 -3.48
CA LEU A 176 -4.13 2.93 -2.85
C LEU A 176 -4.61 1.72 -3.65
N ALA A 177 -4.62 1.83 -4.99
CA ALA A 177 -4.91 0.70 -5.89
C ALA A 177 -3.88 -0.41 -5.74
N GLY A 178 -2.60 -0.04 -5.72
CA GLY A 178 -1.51 -0.98 -5.50
C GLY A 178 -1.63 -1.70 -4.16
N LEU A 179 -1.99 -0.99 -3.08
CA LEU A 179 -2.22 -1.60 -1.78
C LEU A 179 -3.40 -2.58 -1.79
N SER A 180 -4.53 -2.23 -2.45
CA SER A 180 -5.65 -3.16 -2.62
C SER A 180 -5.25 -4.39 -3.44
N ALA A 181 -4.55 -4.18 -4.56
CA ALA A 181 -4.08 -5.26 -5.42
C ALA A 181 -3.07 -6.19 -4.73
N ILE A 182 -2.17 -5.64 -3.91
CA ILE A 182 -1.20 -6.44 -3.16
C ILE A 182 -1.85 -7.16 -1.99
N GLY A 183 -2.85 -6.57 -1.32
CA GLY A 183 -3.65 -7.29 -0.34
C GLY A 183 -4.34 -8.49 -0.96
N PHE A 184 -4.96 -8.31 -2.14
CA PHE A 184 -5.56 -9.39 -2.92
C PHE A 184 -4.53 -10.47 -3.30
N ALA A 185 -3.44 -10.08 -3.95
CA ALA A 185 -2.37 -10.98 -4.36
C ALA A 185 -1.74 -11.74 -3.18
N PHE A 186 -1.66 -11.14 -2.00
CA PHE A 186 -1.17 -11.78 -0.79
C PHE A 186 -2.01 -13.00 -0.40
N VAL A 187 -3.33 -12.82 -0.30
CA VAL A 187 -4.23 -13.93 0.08
C VAL A 187 -4.36 -14.94 -1.06
N GLU A 188 -4.46 -14.49 -2.29
CA GLU A 188 -4.48 -15.37 -3.45
C GLU A 188 -3.20 -16.22 -3.55
N ASN A 189 -2.02 -15.64 -3.32
CA ASN A 189 -0.76 -16.38 -3.28
C ASN A 189 -0.74 -17.40 -2.14
N ILE A 190 -1.28 -17.08 -0.96
CA ILE A 190 -1.43 -18.07 0.12
C ILE A 190 -2.23 -19.26 -0.38
N VAL A 191 -3.35 -19.04 -1.08
CA VAL A 191 -4.18 -20.11 -1.63
C VAL A 191 -3.43 -20.95 -2.66
N TYR A 192 -2.75 -20.29 -3.62
CA TYR A 192 -1.97 -21.01 -4.66
C TYR A 192 -0.80 -21.80 -4.06
N TYR A 193 -0.06 -21.21 -3.12
CA TYR A 193 1.10 -21.85 -2.48
C TYR A 193 0.64 -23.04 -1.62
N ALA A 194 -0.43 -22.86 -0.84
CA ALA A 194 -0.98 -23.92 -0.01
C ALA A 194 -1.54 -25.06 -0.86
N ARG A 195 -2.22 -24.77 -1.97
CA ARG A 195 -2.69 -25.80 -2.91
C ARG A 195 -1.54 -26.56 -3.55
N ALA A 196 -0.46 -25.90 -3.96
CA ALA A 196 0.69 -26.55 -4.57
C ALA A 196 1.40 -27.50 -3.59
N ASP A 197 1.62 -27.06 -2.32
CA ASP A 197 2.21 -27.88 -1.27
C ASP A 197 1.27 -29.05 -0.89
N ASN A 198 -0.02 -28.77 -0.73
CA ASN A 198 -1.01 -29.79 -0.33
C ASN A 198 -1.19 -30.86 -1.41
N TYR A 199 -1.36 -30.47 -2.68
CA TYR A 199 -1.54 -31.39 -3.79
C TYR A 199 -0.36 -32.36 -3.92
N ALA A 200 0.87 -31.85 -3.90
CA ALA A 200 2.07 -32.66 -3.97
C ALA A 200 2.29 -33.54 -2.72
N SER A 201 1.72 -33.12 -1.56
CA SER A 201 1.81 -33.91 -0.32
C SER A 201 0.87 -35.10 -0.28
N VAL A 202 -0.28 -35.03 -0.98
CA VAL A 202 -1.34 -36.05 -0.90
C VAL A 202 -1.47 -36.90 -2.17
N THR A 203 -0.84 -36.48 -3.27
CA THR A 203 -0.92 -37.17 -4.57
C THR A 203 0.34 -37.99 -4.79
N ILE A 204 0.19 -39.31 -4.96
CA ILE A 204 1.30 -40.22 -5.32
C ILE A 204 1.85 -39.79 -6.69
N ASP A 205 3.17 -39.72 -6.81
CA ASP A 205 3.90 -39.31 -8.03
C ASP A 205 3.77 -37.84 -8.46
N ALA A 206 3.16 -36.97 -7.63
CA ALA A 206 3.09 -35.53 -7.90
C ALA A 206 4.42 -34.78 -7.68
N GLY A 207 5.45 -35.49 -7.22
CA GLY A 207 6.78 -34.92 -6.98
C GLY A 207 6.98 -34.37 -5.55
N ASP A 208 8.07 -33.62 -5.36
CA ASP A 208 8.41 -33.03 -4.05
C ASP A 208 7.53 -31.82 -3.73
N PRO A 209 6.75 -31.82 -2.63
CA PRO A 209 5.89 -30.72 -2.23
C PRO A 209 6.64 -29.41 -2.06
N GLU A 210 7.86 -29.48 -1.54
CA GLU A 210 8.65 -28.28 -1.32
C GLU A 210 9.19 -27.67 -2.63
N ALA A 211 9.50 -28.51 -3.62
CA ALA A 211 9.86 -28.07 -4.96
C ALA A 211 8.67 -27.42 -5.67
N ALA A 212 7.48 -28.00 -5.60
CA ALA A 212 6.25 -27.45 -6.16
C ALA A 212 5.92 -26.08 -5.54
N LEU A 213 6.00 -25.99 -4.21
CA LEU A 213 5.81 -24.74 -3.47
C LEU A 213 6.83 -23.68 -3.91
N ARG A 214 8.13 -24.00 -3.93
CA ARG A 214 9.20 -23.06 -4.36
C ARG A 214 9.00 -22.57 -5.78
N GLN A 215 8.63 -23.44 -6.70
CA GLN A 215 8.34 -23.07 -8.09
C GLN A 215 7.20 -22.04 -8.16
N MET A 216 6.11 -22.27 -7.41
CA MET A 216 4.98 -21.36 -7.37
C MET A 216 5.35 -20.01 -6.72
N VAL A 217 6.17 -20.01 -5.67
CA VAL A 217 6.69 -18.80 -5.02
C VAL A 217 7.55 -17.98 -5.99
N VAL A 218 8.46 -18.61 -6.73
CA VAL A 218 9.27 -17.91 -7.73
C VAL A 218 8.39 -17.32 -8.82
N LEU A 219 7.45 -18.10 -9.35
CA LEU A 219 6.58 -17.66 -10.43
C LEU A 219 5.71 -16.49 -10.01
N ARG A 220 4.91 -16.65 -8.95
CA ARG A 220 3.93 -15.65 -8.53
C ARG A 220 4.49 -14.57 -7.59
N GLY A 221 5.43 -14.95 -6.72
CA GLY A 221 6.00 -14.04 -5.72
C GLY A 221 7.15 -13.17 -6.25
N ALA A 222 7.86 -13.61 -7.28
CA ALA A 222 8.97 -12.86 -7.85
C ALA A 222 8.70 -12.44 -9.31
N LEU A 223 8.54 -13.40 -10.22
CA LEU A 223 8.52 -13.13 -11.66
C LEU A 223 7.26 -12.39 -12.14
N THR A 224 6.12 -12.63 -11.53
CA THR A 224 4.82 -12.05 -11.96
C THR A 224 4.12 -11.22 -10.88
N SER A 225 4.80 -10.95 -9.77
CA SER A 225 4.24 -10.21 -8.62
C SER A 225 3.74 -8.79 -8.93
N PHE A 226 4.18 -8.21 -10.06
CA PHE A 226 3.76 -6.90 -10.54
C PHE A 226 2.39 -6.90 -11.22
N GLY A 227 1.82 -8.05 -11.59
CA GLY A 227 0.63 -8.15 -12.43
C GLY A 227 -0.58 -7.44 -11.82
N HIS A 228 -1.05 -7.91 -10.66
CA HIS A 228 -2.21 -7.30 -10.00
C HIS A 228 -2.04 -5.80 -9.71
N PRO A 229 -0.89 -5.33 -9.15
CA PRO A 229 -0.65 -3.90 -8.99
C PRO A 229 -0.73 -3.09 -10.28
N LEU A 230 -0.18 -3.61 -11.38
CA LEU A 230 -0.21 -2.93 -12.68
C LEU A 230 -1.64 -2.80 -13.20
N PHE A 231 -2.41 -3.90 -13.20
CA PHE A 231 -3.77 -3.90 -13.74
C PHE A 231 -4.69 -2.97 -12.96
N THR A 232 -4.79 -3.13 -11.64
CA THR A 232 -5.65 -2.27 -10.81
C THR A 232 -5.23 -0.80 -10.85
N SER A 233 -3.94 -0.50 -11.10
CA SER A 233 -3.44 0.86 -11.28
C SER A 233 -4.00 1.55 -12.53
N MET A 234 -4.42 0.83 -13.56
CA MET A 234 -5.08 1.41 -14.73
C MET A 234 -6.43 2.03 -14.34
N THR A 235 -7.21 1.30 -13.54
CA THR A 235 -8.47 1.83 -12.96
C THR A 235 -8.20 3.08 -12.11
N ALA A 236 -7.15 3.05 -11.30
CA ALA A 236 -6.76 4.17 -10.47
C ALA A 236 -6.37 5.42 -11.27
N LEU A 237 -5.63 5.26 -12.37
CA LEU A 237 -5.28 6.36 -13.27
C LEU A 237 -6.53 6.96 -13.92
N GLY A 238 -7.44 6.12 -14.40
CA GLY A 238 -8.73 6.56 -14.95
C GLY A 238 -9.54 7.34 -13.92
N LEU A 239 -9.66 6.82 -12.69
CA LEU A 239 -10.35 7.49 -11.59
C LEU A 239 -9.69 8.83 -11.23
N ALA A 240 -8.36 8.86 -11.11
CA ALA A 240 -7.62 10.08 -10.82
C ALA A 240 -7.79 11.15 -11.90
N PHE A 241 -7.88 10.76 -13.15
CA PHE A 241 -8.17 11.65 -14.27
C PHE A 241 -9.62 12.15 -14.21
N GLY A 242 -10.58 11.26 -14.00
CA GLY A 242 -12.00 11.59 -13.89
C GLY A 242 -12.29 12.57 -12.74
N LEU A 243 -11.74 12.36 -11.55
CA LEU A 243 -11.91 13.24 -10.39
C LEU A 243 -11.45 14.70 -10.64
N ARG A 244 -10.58 14.91 -11.63
CA ARG A 244 -10.05 16.24 -11.99
C ARG A 244 -10.70 16.84 -13.21
N ALA A 245 -11.56 16.11 -13.89
CA ALA A 245 -12.21 16.58 -15.09
C ALA A 245 -13.35 17.54 -14.77
N ARG A 246 -13.49 18.59 -15.56
CA ARG A 246 -14.67 19.49 -15.51
C ARG A 246 -15.90 18.88 -16.16
N SER A 247 -15.70 18.11 -17.23
CA SER A 247 -16.76 17.43 -17.96
C SER A 247 -17.33 16.25 -17.16
N ARG A 248 -18.64 16.17 -17.03
CA ARG A 248 -19.35 15.04 -16.38
C ARG A 248 -19.12 13.73 -17.15
N ILE A 249 -19.08 13.78 -18.48
CA ILE A 249 -18.80 12.62 -19.32
C ILE A 249 -17.42 12.06 -19.01
N VAL A 250 -16.39 12.90 -18.94
CA VAL A 250 -15.01 12.47 -18.64
C VAL A 250 -14.92 11.92 -17.21
N ARG A 251 -15.68 12.44 -16.25
CA ARG A 251 -15.71 11.90 -14.86
C ARG A 251 -16.17 10.46 -14.80
N VAL A 252 -17.04 10.03 -15.71
CA VAL A 252 -17.55 8.65 -15.77
C VAL A 252 -16.70 7.79 -16.71
N MET A 253 -16.42 8.30 -17.91
CA MET A 253 -15.75 7.50 -18.93
C MET A 253 -14.28 7.20 -18.61
N ALA A 254 -13.58 8.12 -17.96
CA ALA A 254 -12.16 7.88 -17.65
C ALA A 254 -11.94 6.71 -16.67
N PRO A 255 -12.64 6.61 -15.51
CA PRO A 255 -12.53 5.43 -14.66
C PRO A 255 -13.01 4.14 -15.35
N LEU A 256 -14.07 4.22 -16.17
CA LEU A 256 -14.55 3.07 -16.93
C LEU A 256 -13.49 2.57 -17.93
N THR A 257 -12.88 3.48 -18.71
CA THR A 257 -11.78 3.13 -19.61
C THR A 257 -10.60 2.50 -18.85
N GLY A 258 -10.22 3.08 -17.71
CA GLY A 258 -9.16 2.53 -16.87
C GLY A 258 -9.49 1.12 -16.36
N PHE A 259 -10.74 0.88 -15.97
CA PHE A 259 -11.23 -0.44 -15.56
C PHE A 259 -11.19 -1.45 -16.72
N VAL A 260 -11.67 -1.08 -17.89
CA VAL A 260 -11.61 -1.95 -19.09
C VAL A 260 -10.16 -2.31 -19.43
N MET A 261 -9.24 -1.34 -19.38
CA MET A 261 -7.80 -1.60 -19.58
C MET A 261 -7.22 -2.56 -18.53
N ALA A 262 -7.62 -2.43 -17.26
CA ALA A 262 -7.20 -3.33 -16.19
C ALA A 262 -7.67 -4.76 -16.48
N VAL A 263 -8.96 -4.93 -16.81
CA VAL A 263 -9.55 -6.22 -17.13
C VAL A 263 -8.90 -6.85 -18.36
N MET A 264 -8.73 -6.10 -19.45
CA MET A 264 -8.09 -6.61 -20.68
C MET A 264 -6.64 -7.03 -20.46
N GLY A 265 -5.87 -6.23 -19.72
CA GLY A 265 -4.49 -6.56 -19.37
C GLY A 265 -4.41 -7.83 -18.53
N HIS A 266 -5.31 -7.99 -17.57
CA HIS A 266 -5.39 -9.18 -16.72
C HIS A 266 -5.85 -10.42 -17.52
N MET A 267 -6.86 -10.27 -18.41
CA MET A 267 -7.29 -11.35 -19.33
C MET A 267 -6.15 -11.81 -20.24
N ALA A 268 -5.40 -10.87 -20.82
CA ALA A 268 -4.25 -11.20 -21.65
C ALA A 268 -3.18 -11.96 -20.87
N PHE A 269 -2.90 -11.53 -19.64
CA PHE A 269 -1.95 -12.20 -18.77
C PHE A 269 -2.39 -13.63 -18.41
N ASN A 270 -3.65 -13.81 -17.98
CA ASN A 270 -4.20 -15.12 -17.66
C ASN A 270 -4.27 -16.02 -18.90
N GLY A 271 -4.68 -15.46 -20.05
CA GLY A 271 -4.73 -16.19 -21.32
C GLY A 271 -3.39 -16.73 -21.74
N LEU A 272 -2.35 -15.90 -21.68
CA LEU A 272 -0.98 -16.32 -22.02
C LEU A 272 -0.48 -17.39 -21.04
N SER A 273 -0.66 -17.17 -19.72
CA SER A 273 -0.17 -18.11 -18.70
C SER A 273 -0.90 -19.45 -18.69
N SER A 274 -2.16 -19.50 -19.19
CA SER A 274 -2.95 -20.74 -19.25
C SER A 274 -2.77 -21.53 -20.57
N THR A 275 -2.27 -20.88 -21.63
CA THR A 275 -2.23 -21.48 -22.98
C THR A 275 -0.80 -21.75 -23.49
N ARG A 276 0.24 -21.24 -22.79
CA ARG A 276 1.63 -21.32 -23.23
C ARG A 276 2.49 -22.02 -22.20
N ASN A 277 3.51 -22.73 -22.67
CA ASN A 277 4.54 -23.27 -21.80
C ASN A 277 5.57 -22.20 -21.38
N LEU A 278 6.45 -22.51 -20.43
CA LEU A 278 7.42 -21.55 -19.86
C LEU A 278 8.39 -20.96 -20.89
N ASP A 279 8.81 -21.74 -21.87
CA ASP A 279 9.73 -21.26 -22.91
C ASP A 279 9.04 -20.27 -23.85
N GLU A 280 7.80 -20.55 -24.21
CA GLU A 280 6.96 -19.66 -25.01
C GLU A 280 6.59 -18.38 -24.27
N LEU A 281 6.47 -18.42 -22.93
CA LEU A 281 6.15 -17.26 -22.11
C LEU A 281 7.31 -16.28 -21.96
N ARG A 282 8.54 -16.71 -22.16
CA ARG A 282 9.74 -15.87 -21.94
C ARG A 282 9.73 -14.53 -22.70
N PRO A 283 9.41 -14.45 -24.01
CA PRO A 283 9.33 -13.17 -24.70
C PRO A 283 8.20 -12.28 -24.17
N TYR A 284 7.04 -12.85 -23.84
CA TYR A 284 5.92 -12.08 -23.28
C TYR A 284 6.21 -11.55 -21.89
N TRP A 285 7.03 -12.28 -21.10
CA TRP A 285 7.50 -11.79 -19.82
C TRP A 285 8.37 -10.54 -19.96
N TRP A 286 9.30 -10.51 -20.93
CA TRP A 286 10.10 -9.31 -21.20
C TRP A 286 9.25 -8.12 -21.69
N VAL A 287 8.23 -8.38 -22.49
CA VAL A 287 7.24 -7.33 -22.86
C VAL A 287 6.54 -6.80 -21.62
N SER A 288 6.09 -7.66 -20.72
CA SER A 288 5.43 -7.27 -19.47
C SER A 288 6.37 -6.46 -18.57
N VAL A 289 7.63 -6.86 -18.42
CA VAL A 289 8.65 -6.09 -17.68
C VAL A 289 8.86 -4.71 -18.31
N THR A 290 8.91 -4.63 -19.63
CA THR A 290 9.04 -3.35 -20.34
C THR A 290 7.86 -2.42 -20.05
N ILE A 291 6.62 -2.95 -20.10
CA ILE A 291 5.40 -2.18 -19.74
C ILE A 291 5.48 -1.68 -18.30
N VAL A 292 5.89 -2.52 -17.35
CA VAL A 292 6.07 -2.14 -15.95
C VAL A 292 7.11 -1.04 -15.80
N MET A 293 8.23 -1.13 -16.51
CA MET A 293 9.28 -0.10 -16.47
C MET A 293 8.78 1.24 -17.02
N ILE A 294 8.04 1.22 -18.13
CA ILE A 294 7.38 2.43 -18.69
C ILE A 294 6.38 3.01 -17.68
N PHE A 295 5.59 2.15 -17.04
CA PHE A 295 4.64 2.57 -16.01
C PHE A 295 5.34 3.22 -14.80
N ILE A 296 6.41 2.60 -14.29
CA ILE A 296 7.22 3.16 -13.19
C ILE A 296 7.83 4.50 -13.59
N LEU A 297 8.39 4.60 -14.81
CA LEU A 297 8.92 5.86 -15.33
C LEU A 297 7.83 6.95 -15.36
N GLY A 298 6.63 6.61 -15.84
CA GLY A 298 5.47 7.52 -15.82
C GLY A 298 5.11 8.00 -14.41
N LEU A 299 5.13 7.10 -13.41
CA LEU A 299 4.89 7.44 -12.00
C LEU A 299 6.00 8.36 -11.44
N VAL A 300 7.27 8.10 -11.77
CA VAL A 300 8.39 8.95 -11.35
C VAL A 300 8.28 10.34 -11.96
N LEU A 301 7.99 10.43 -13.26
CA LEU A 301 7.77 11.71 -13.94
C LEU A 301 6.59 12.47 -13.32
N ARG A 302 5.53 11.76 -12.98
CA ARG A 302 4.37 12.33 -12.30
C ARG A 302 4.72 12.85 -10.91
N LEU A 303 5.51 12.08 -10.14
CA LEU A 303 5.97 12.48 -8.81
C LEU A 303 6.85 13.75 -8.88
N VAL A 304 7.73 13.85 -9.87
CA VAL A 304 8.52 15.07 -10.12
C VAL A 304 7.62 16.27 -10.48
N ALA A 305 6.61 16.04 -11.33
CA ALA A 305 5.65 17.09 -11.70
C ALA A 305 4.83 17.56 -10.48
N GLU A 306 4.45 16.66 -9.58
CA GLU A 306 3.78 17.01 -8.32
C GLU A 306 4.70 17.83 -7.40
N GLY A 307 5.96 17.44 -7.28
CA GLY A 307 6.95 18.24 -6.54
C GLY A 307 7.07 19.67 -7.09
N ARG A 308 7.18 19.82 -8.43
CA ARG A 308 7.23 21.15 -9.06
C ARG A 308 5.94 21.97 -8.83
N MET A 309 4.79 21.32 -8.84
CA MET A 309 3.51 21.96 -8.52
C MET A 309 3.51 22.44 -7.06
N ILE A 310 3.93 21.60 -6.11
CA ILE A 310 4.02 21.96 -4.69
C ILE A 310 4.92 23.17 -4.49
N ALA A 311 6.12 23.20 -5.12
CA ALA A 311 7.02 24.33 -5.03
C ALA A 311 6.32 25.63 -5.49
N ARG A 312 5.76 25.63 -6.70
CA ARG A 312 5.09 26.81 -7.27
C ARG A 312 3.94 27.33 -6.40
N ARG A 313 3.13 26.42 -5.82
CA ARG A 313 1.99 26.82 -4.96
C ARG A 313 2.44 27.35 -3.59
N LEU A 314 3.55 26.87 -3.08
CA LEU A 314 4.13 27.40 -1.84
C LEU A 314 4.81 28.76 -2.05
N ASP A 315 5.37 28.98 -3.24
CA ASP A 315 5.94 30.29 -3.60
C ASP A 315 4.86 31.39 -3.61
N ASP A 316 3.60 31.09 -4.00
CA ASP A 316 2.48 32.04 -3.87
C ASP A 316 2.39 32.61 -2.44
N TYR A 317 2.56 31.79 -1.41
CA TYR A 317 2.50 32.20 0.01
C TYR A 317 3.81 32.83 0.51
N ALA A 318 4.95 32.40 -0.05
CA ALA A 318 6.25 32.96 0.28
C ALA A 318 6.37 34.41 -0.20
N VAL A 319 5.90 34.70 -1.42
CA VAL A 319 5.85 36.08 -1.97
C VAL A 319 4.96 36.99 -1.13
N MET A 320 3.87 36.46 -0.55
CA MET A 320 2.99 37.21 0.36
C MET A 320 3.59 37.38 1.77
N GLY A 321 4.76 36.81 2.05
CA GLY A 321 5.39 36.84 3.38
C GLY A 321 4.72 35.92 4.40
N TRP A 322 3.81 35.03 3.98
CA TRP A 322 3.08 34.14 4.89
C TRP A 322 3.85 32.88 5.24
N LEU A 323 4.79 32.47 4.39
CA LEU A 323 5.71 31.37 4.60
C LEU A 323 7.17 31.79 4.33
N PRO A 324 8.18 31.08 4.87
CA PRO A 324 9.59 31.33 4.54
C PRO A 324 9.88 31.21 3.06
N ALA A 325 10.74 32.05 2.52
CA ALA A 325 11.03 32.15 1.08
C ALA A 325 11.49 30.83 0.42
N ARG A 326 12.04 29.90 1.17
CA ARG A 326 12.57 28.63 0.66
C ARG A 326 11.75 27.40 1.06
N VAL A 327 10.56 27.59 1.59
CA VAL A 327 9.70 26.47 2.02
C VAL A 327 9.38 25.54 0.85
N GLY A 328 9.15 26.08 -0.34
CA GLY A 328 8.90 25.30 -1.55
C GLY A 328 10.04 24.33 -1.87
N GLU A 329 11.29 24.77 -1.80
CA GLU A 329 12.47 23.93 -2.06
C GLU A 329 12.60 22.75 -1.09
N VAL A 330 12.29 22.97 0.19
CA VAL A 330 12.42 21.93 1.22
C VAL A 330 11.29 20.91 1.12
N VAL A 331 10.06 21.39 0.88
CA VAL A 331 8.88 20.54 0.90
C VAL A 331 8.69 19.76 -0.40
N SER A 332 9.10 20.31 -1.54
CA SER A 332 8.91 19.68 -2.86
C SER A 332 10.01 18.67 -3.23
N VAL A 333 11.21 18.81 -2.66
CA VAL A 333 12.37 17.99 -3.04
C VAL A 333 12.53 16.82 -2.07
N LEU A 334 12.39 15.60 -2.57
CA LEU A 334 12.31 14.38 -1.74
C LEU A 334 13.53 14.17 -0.85
N HIS A 335 14.76 14.30 -1.39
CA HIS A 335 15.97 14.11 -0.58
C HIS A 335 16.09 15.15 0.54
N ARG A 336 15.65 16.41 0.32
CA ARG A 336 15.64 17.44 1.35
C ARG A 336 14.61 17.13 2.45
N ARG A 337 13.42 16.63 2.09
CA ARG A 337 12.43 16.13 3.07
C ARG A 337 13.00 15.02 3.94
N TRP A 338 13.70 14.08 3.32
CA TRP A 338 14.36 12.99 4.06
C TRP A 338 15.44 13.52 4.99
N TRP A 339 16.27 14.42 4.48
CA TRP A 339 17.34 15.02 5.25
C TRP A 339 16.83 15.74 6.50
N ILE A 340 15.86 16.66 6.35
CA ILE A 340 15.31 17.36 7.52
C ILE A 340 14.56 16.43 8.47
N SER A 341 13.97 15.34 7.98
CA SER A 341 13.36 14.32 8.84
C SER A 341 14.39 13.55 9.65
N ALA A 342 15.54 13.19 9.04
CA ALA A 342 16.65 12.54 9.73
C ALA A 342 17.28 13.46 10.76
N VAL A 343 17.54 14.72 10.40
CA VAL A 343 18.02 15.75 11.32
C VAL A 343 17.05 15.93 12.49
N ALA A 344 15.75 16.05 12.22
CA ALA A 344 14.75 16.20 13.28
C ALA A 344 14.71 15.00 14.22
N LEU A 345 14.92 13.79 13.70
CA LEU A 345 14.99 12.58 14.53
C LEU A 345 16.21 12.61 15.47
N SER A 346 17.36 13.11 15.00
CA SER A 346 18.55 13.29 15.84
C SER A 346 18.36 14.31 16.97
N HIS A 347 17.41 15.26 16.81
CA HIS A 347 17.02 16.21 17.86
C HIS A 347 15.91 15.65 18.79
N GLY A 348 15.47 14.43 18.55
CA GLY A 348 14.51 13.72 19.37
C GLY A 348 13.14 13.50 18.72
N ILE A 349 12.41 12.53 19.25
CA ILE A 349 11.14 12.04 18.69
C ILE A 349 10.06 13.13 18.57
N ARG A 350 10.03 14.08 19.51
CA ARG A 350 9.08 15.20 19.48
C ARG A 350 9.36 16.14 18.32
N CYS A 351 10.63 16.53 18.11
CA CYS A 351 11.06 17.35 16.97
C CYS A 351 10.75 16.64 15.65
N TRP A 352 11.03 15.36 15.55
CA TRP A 352 10.71 14.55 14.38
C TRP A 352 9.21 14.53 14.06
N TRP A 353 8.33 14.29 15.04
CA TRP A 353 6.89 14.33 14.84
C TRP A 353 6.39 15.71 14.40
N GLN A 354 6.92 16.78 14.98
CA GLN A 354 6.56 18.15 14.58
C GLN A 354 7.02 18.45 13.14
N THR A 355 8.22 18.02 12.77
CA THR A 355 8.73 18.16 11.41
C THR A 355 7.88 17.38 10.40
N LEU A 356 7.50 16.15 10.70
CA LEU A 356 6.59 15.38 9.85
C LEU A 356 5.22 16.04 9.69
N LYS A 357 4.66 16.59 10.78
CA LYS A 357 3.39 17.35 10.73
C LYS A 357 3.54 18.61 9.91
N TYR A 358 4.63 19.36 10.10
CA TYR A 358 4.95 20.55 9.32
C TYR A 358 4.98 20.25 7.83
N LEU A 359 5.76 19.25 7.41
CA LEU A 359 5.85 18.81 6.02
C LEU A 359 4.49 18.42 5.42
N ARG A 360 3.66 17.73 6.21
CA ARG A 360 2.33 17.30 5.79
C ARG A 360 1.39 18.48 5.59
N ARG A 361 1.30 19.39 6.59
CA ARG A 361 0.40 20.55 6.54
C ARG A 361 0.79 21.52 5.43
N THR A 362 2.10 21.71 5.24
CA THR A 362 2.61 22.56 4.14
C THR A 362 2.29 21.95 2.77
N THR A 363 2.43 20.64 2.64
CA THR A 363 2.02 19.94 1.41
C THR A 363 0.52 20.01 1.18
N GLU A 364 -0.31 19.83 2.22
CA GLU A 364 -1.78 19.96 2.15
C GLU A 364 -2.19 21.37 1.68
N LEU A 365 -1.53 22.40 2.20
CA LEU A 365 -1.76 23.77 1.79
C LEU A 365 -1.48 23.97 0.28
N ALA A 366 -0.38 23.42 -0.24
CA ALA A 366 -0.04 23.49 -1.66
C ALA A 366 -1.11 22.83 -2.55
N TYR A 367 -1.59 21.65 -2.18
CA TYR A 367 -2.66 20.96 -2.92
C TYR A 367 -3.98 21.70 -2.86
N LEU A 368 -4.32 22.29 -1.71
CA LEU A 368 -5.55 23.08 -1.56
C LEU A 368 -5.50 24.30 -2.46
N ARG A 369 -4.35 25.00 -2.51
CA ARG A 369 -4.12 26.12 -3.41
C ARG A 369 -4.20 25.71 -4.88
N ASP A 370 -3.62 24.56 -5.26
CA ASP A 370 -3.71 24.06 -6.62
C ASP A 370 -5.15 23.72 -7.03
N ALA A 371 -5.93 23.12 -6.11
CA ALA A 371 -7.35 22.85 -6.35
C ALA A 371 -8.15 24.15 -6.53
N GLU A 372 -7.89 25.18 -5.74
CA GLU A 372 -8.53 26.50 -5.86
C GLU A 372 -8.21 27.15 -7.22
N VAL A 373 -6.93 27.21 -7.58
CA VAL A 373 -6.50 27.81 -8.86
C VAL A 373 -7.12 27.08 -10.07
N ARG A 374 -7.38 25.80 -9.94
CA ARG A 374 -8.09 25.02 -10.99
C ARG A 374 -9.60 25.14 -10.94
N GLY A 375 -10.16 25.83 -9.95
CA GLY A 375 -11.60 25.94 -9.77
C GLY A 375 -12.27 24.65 -9.28
N LEU A 376 -11.50 23.75 -8.65
CA LEU A 376 -11.99 22.47 -8.09
C LEU A 376 -12.40 22.60 -6.61
N ALA A 377 -11.96 23.65 -5.93
CA ALA A 377 -12.31 23.94 -4.53
C ALA A 377 -12.85 25.37 -4.42
N ALA A 378 -14.15 25.49 -4.16
CA ALA A 378 -14.75 26.77 -3.79
C ALA A 378 -14.56 27.02 -2.28
N ASN A 379 -14.44 28.30 -1.88
CA ASN A 379 -14.39 28.74 -0.46
C ASN A 379 -13.28 28.10 0.38
N SER A 380 -12.08 27.95 -0.21
CA SER A 380 -10.92 27.34 0.47
C SER A 380 -10.23 28.27 1.49
N THR A 381 -10.55 29.58 1.51
CA THR A 381 -9.85 30.62 2.29
C THR A 381 -9.77 30.31 3.78
N ALA A 382 -10.90 29.92 4.40
CA ALA A 382 -10.93 29.59 5.83
C ALA A 382 -10.07 28.36 6.17
N ARG A 383 -10.00 27.36 5.26
CA ARG A 383 -9.16 26.19 5.43
C ARG A 383 -7.69 26.52 5.23
N GLN A 384 -7.36 27.37 4.25
CA GLN A 384 -6.00 27.87 4.04
C GLN A 384 -5.49 28.64 5.27
N ALA A 385 -6.32 29.56 5.82
CA ALA A 385 -5.98 30.32 7.02
C ALA A 385 -5.69 29.40 8.23
N ARG A 386 -6.50 28.35 8.44
CA ARG A 386 -6.25 27.36 9.50
C ARG A 386 -4.94 26.62 9.27
N LEU A 387 -4.67 26.16 8.05
CA LEU A 387 -3.42 25.46 7.72
C LEU A 387 -2.20 26.37 7.94
N LEU A 388 -2.26 27.64 7.54
CA LEU A 388 -1.21 28.62 7.80
C LEU A 388 -0.95 28.83 9.29
N ALA A 389 -2.02 28.94 10.10
CA ALA A 389 -1.90 29.06 11.56
C ALA A 389 -1.26 27.80 12.18
N GLU A 390 -1.69 26.61 11.75
CA GLU A 390 -1.08 25.34 12.18
C GLU A 390 0.41 25.25 11.78
N ILE A 391 0.76 25.58 10.54
CA ILE A 391 2.13 25.57 10.04
C ILE A 391 3.03 26.51 10.86
N ARG A 392 2.56 27.72 11.16
CA ARG A 392 3.29 28.67 12.03
C ARG A 392 3.53 28.09 13.43
N GLY A 393 2.51 27.49 14.04
CA GLY A 393 2.66 26.85 15.36
C GLY A 393 3.63 25.67 15.36
N LEU A 394 3.69 24.90 14.26
CA LEU A 394 4.59 23.77 14.10
C LEU A 394 6.04 24.22 13.86
N SER A 395 6.26 25.35 13.17
CA SER A 395 7.58 25.82 12.78
C SER A 395 8.50 26.13 13.97
N ALA A 396 7.95 26.43 15.15
CA ALA A 396 8.72 26.70 16.37
C ALA A 396 9.55 25.50 16.86
N MET A 397 9.13 24.26 16.57
CA MET A 397 9.81 23.04 17.00
C MET A 397 10.23 22.14 15.85
N ALA A 398 9.83 22.44 14.64
CA ALA A 398 10.13 21.64 13.44
C ALA A 398 11.45 22.10 12.80
N VAL A 399 12.17 21.17 12.18
CA VAL A 399 13.25 21.52 11.26
C VAL A 399 12.63 21.95 9.95
N THR A 400 12.66 23.26 9.65
CA THR A 400 11.97 23.84 8.48
C THR A 400 12.91 24.13 7.33
N GLU A 401 14.24 24.17 7.58
CA GLU A 401 15.26 24.47 6.57
C GLU A 401 16.25 23.32 6.44
N SER A 402 16.66 23.04 5.21
CA SER A 402 17.67 22.01 4.93
C SER A 402 19.10 22.56 4.93
N ARG A 403 19.26 23.86 4.69
CA ARG A 403 20.58 24.51 4.72
C ARG A 403 20.96 24.78 6.18
N GLY A 404 22.18 24.36 6.57
CA GLY A 404 22.64 24.47 7.96
C GLY A 404 22.09 23.42 8.92
N ALA A 405 21.11 22.59 8.49
CA ALA A 405 20.63 21.49 9.29
C ALA A 405 21.70 20.43 9.45
N ARG A 406 22.12 20.14 10.71
CA ARG A 406 23.16 19.16 11.03
C ARG A 406 22.59 18.08 11.93
N LEU A 407 23.04 16.84 11.70
CA LEU A 407 22.75 15.75 12.63
C LEU A 407 23.41 16.03 13.97
N VAL A 408 22.64 15.94 15.03
CA VAL A 408 23.18 15.95 16.40
C VAL A 408 23.54 14.53 16.76
N LYS A 409 24.74 14.31 17.31
CA LYS A 409 25.11 13.00 17.83
C LYS A 409 24.09 12.60 18.90
N PRO A 410 23.46 11.43 18.81
CA PRO A 410 22.52 11.00 19.81
C PRO A 410 23.23 10.92 21.16
N HIS A 411 22.68 11.57 22.19
CA HIS A 411 23.11 11.35 23.57
C HIS A 411 22.65 9.95 23.95
N LEU A 412 23.51 8.97 23.75
CA LEU A 412 23.25 7.62 24.23
C LEU A 412 23.24 7.66 25.78
N PRO A 413 22.24 7.03 26.43
CA PRO A 413 22.24 6.87 27.87
C PRO A 413 23.57 6.24 28.32
N ARG A 414 24.13 6.71 29.43
CA ARG A 414 25.44 6.23 29.94
C ARG A 414 25.52 4.71 30.02
N TRP A 415 24.44 4.04 30.45
CA TRP A 415 24.39 2.58 30.55
C TRP A 415 24.59 1.88 29.19
N LEU A 416 24.14 2.51 28.08
CA LEU A 416 24.30 1.96 26.72
C LEU A 416 25.75 2.16 26.23
N VAL A 417 26.35 3.31 26.56
CA VAL A 417 27.75 3.59 26.23
C VAL A 417 28.65 2.64 26.99
N GLU A 418 28.40 2.41 28.30
CA GLU A 418 29.12 1.47 29.15
C GLU A 418 28.94 0.02 28.69
N TYR A 419 27.79 -0.34 28.16
CA TYR A 419 27.54 -1.68 27.61
C TYR A 419 28.34 -1.98 26.33
N PHE A 420 28.48 -1.01 25.42
CA PHE A 420 29.23 -1.19 24.17
C PHE A 420 30.72 -0.84 24.28
N HIS A 421 31.12 -0.08 25.30
CA HIS A 421 32.50 0.22 25.66
C HIS A 421 32.71 -0.01 27.14
N PRO A 422 32.77 -1.28 27.59
CA PRO A 422 33.13 -1.55 28.95
C PRO A 422 34.54 -0.95 29.19
N SER A 423 34.59 0.07 30.03
CA SER A 423 35.86 0.64 30.46
C SER A 423 36.73 -0.50 30.99
N SER A 424 37.85 -0.73 30.35
CA SER A 424 38.88 -1.67 30.82
C SER A 424 39.47 -1.15 32.14
N GLY A 425 38.66 -1.27 33.18
CA GLY A 425 39.06 -0.94 34.54
C GLY A 425 39.75 -2.12 35.20
N THR A 426 41.00 -2.32 34.88
CA THR A 426 41.94 -3.05 35.75
C THR A 426 43.19 -2.21 35.93
N SER A 427 43.09 -1.22 36.81
CA SER A 427 44.24 -0.76 37.53
C SER A 427 44.56 -1.82 38.58
N ILE A 428 45.52 -2.68 38.26
CA ILE A 428 46.16 -3.57 39.23
C ILE A 428 46.86 -2.64 40.25
N PRO A 429 46.58 -2.74 41.56
CA PRO A 429 47.34 -1.99 42.54
C PRO A 429 48.78 -2.55 42.54
N VAL A 430 49.75 -1.74 42.16
CA VAL A 430 51.19 -2.02 42.37
C VAL A 430 51.45 -2.03 43.87
N MET A 431 51.62 -3.23 44.45
CA MET A 431 52.16 -3.40 45.79
C MET A 431 53.56 -2.79 45.82
N GLY A 432 53.65 -1.68 46.51
CA GLY A 432 54.93 -1.07 46.83
C GLY A 432 55.80 -2.05 47.63
N ARG A 433 57.04 -2.31 47.16
CA ARG A 433 58.08 -2.93 47.91
C ARG A 433 58.54 -1.95 48.98
N GLU A 434 58.29 -2.26 50.26
CA GLU A 434 59.04 -1.73 51.37
C GLU A 434 60.48 -2.20 51.25
N SER A 435 61.42 -1.26 51.06
CA SER A 435 62.80 -1.47 51.23
C SER A 435 63.15 -1.15 52.69
N ALA A 436 63.61 -2.15 53.37
CA ALA A 436 64.31 -2.02 54.70
C ALA A 436 65.52 -1.12 54.59
N ARG A 437 65.59 -0.10 55.43
CA ARG A 437 66.72 0.28 56.28
C ARG A 437 66.24 1.34 57.28
#